data_9d3f026ad733bf466ece2ff823fe55d6
#
_entry.id   9d3f026ad733bf466ece2ff823fe55d6
#
_cell.length_a   1.000
_cell.length_b   1.000
_cell.length_c   1.000
_cell.angle_alpha   90.00
_cell.angle_beta   90.00
_cell.angle_gamma   90.00
#
_symmetry.space_group_name_H-M   'P 1'
#
loop_
_entity.id
_entity.type
_entity.pdbx_description
1 polymer ?
#
loop_
_entity_poly.entity_id
_entity_poly.type
_entity_poly.pdbx_seq_one_letter_code
_entity_poly.pdbx_strand_id
1 'polypeptide(L)'
;MVRRDGRRDPGLAYSQSPEPEQATRRYTSKHPTQQPQQSQQRPQRARHAPPQQPQPYRDERRPPPPPSRGRGAPPRAPQPERRRRKRHPFRWFLVVLLVLIVGMVAAVVHLDNSLTRIDALSAYEDRIGDTPGTNWLLVGSDSRAGLSAEQEQDLATGGEVGSERTDTIILVHIPKSGQATLVSLPRDSYVSIPGQGRDKLNASFAFGGPPLLVQTVEGATGLHIDHYAQIGFGGFAAVVDTLGGIDVCLDAPISDPLAGIDLPAGCQTLDGPQSLGFVRSRATALADIDRMNNQRKFMAALLKKATGAGTLANPFTLWPLATDTVGSLKVDEGDHLWHVASLGLAMRGDTVNTTVPIGGFEDTDSGNVLLWDRDRASRFFDALANDQPIPDDLRTG
;
A
#
# COMPACT_ATOMS: atom_id res chain seq x y z
N MET A 1 17.48 40.96 -65.12
CA MET A 1 17.81 40.15 -66.35
C MET A 1 18.14 38.74 -65.83
N VAL A 2 17.25 37.75 -66.18
CA VAL A 2 17.57 36.37 -66.54
C VAL A 2 18.01 35.46 -65.36
N ARG A 3 17.48 34.28 -65.05
CA ARG A 3 16.57 33.32 -65.72
C ARG A 3 15.97 32.40 -64.66
N ARG A 4 14.71 32.01 -64.79
CA ARG A 4 14.05 30.86 -64.16
C ARG A 4 14.61 29.58 -64.76
N ASP A 5 14.95 28.60 -63.97
CA ASP A 5 15.02 27.20 -64.37
C ASP A 5 14.22 26.32 -63.40
N GLY A 6 13.20 25.72 -63.96
CA GLY A 6 12.31 24.80 -63.29
C GLY A 6 12.89 23.38 -63.33
N ARG A 7 12.87 22.71 -62.23
CA ARG A 7 12.96 21.24 -62.18
C ARG A 7 11.70 20.66 -61.51
N ARG A 8 11.05 19.84 -62.30
CA ARG A 8 9.87 19.04 -61.89
C ARG A 8 10.36 17.90 -60.99
N ASP A 9 9.70 17.71 -59.89
CA ASP A 9 9.82 16.50 -59.06
C ASP A 9 9.09 15.33 -59.73
N PRO A 10 9.68 14.13 -59.78
CA PRO A 10 8.97 12.92 -60.20
C PRO A 10 8.15 12.35 -59.02
N GLY A 11 6.87 12.10 -59.31
CA GLY A 11 5.88 11.57 -58.37
C GLY A 11 6.28 10.24 -57.77
N LEU A 12 6.09 10.17 -56.46
CA LEU A 12 6.12 8.93 -55.66
C LEU A 12 4.82 8.19 -55.92
N ALA A 13 4.95 7.04 -56.60
CA ALA A 13 3.87 6.08 -56.78
C ALA A 13 3.49 5.43 -55.43
N TYR A 14 2.23 5.54 -55.06
CA TYR A 14 1.64 4.75 -53.96
C TYR A 14 1.57 3.29 -54.39
N SER A 15 2.36 2.45 -53.72
CA SER A 15 2.26 1.01 -53.80
C SER A 15 1.06 0.57 -52.93
N GLN A 16 0.03 0.05 -53.60
CA GLN A 16 -1.10 -0.63 -52.94
C GLN A 16 -0.63 -1.98 -52.43
N SER A 17 -0.71 -2.16 -51.10
CA SER A 17 -0.56 -3.46 -50.48
C SER A 17 -1.83 -4.29 -50.67
N PRO A 18 -1.73 -5.59 -50.92
CA PRO A 18 -2.90 -6.44 -51.13
C PRO A 18 -3.62 -6.75 -49.78
N GLU A 19 -4.93 -6.74 -49.89
CA GLU A 19 -5.88 -7.18 -48.85
C GLU A 19 -5.62 -8.64 -48.44
N PRO A 20 -5.62 -8.99 -47.16
CA PRO A 20 -5.55 -10.40 -46.75
C PRO A 20 -6.93 -11.06 -46.87
N GLU A 21 -6.95 -12.10 -47.66
CA GLU A 21 -8.01 -13.06 -47.92
C GLU A 21 -8.60 -13.63 -46.60
N GLN A 22 -9.93 -13.53 -46.44
CA GLN A 22 -10.67 -14.05 -45.30
C GLN A 22 -10.70 -15.59 -45.33
N ALA A 23 -9.82 -16.22 -44.57
CA ALA A 23 -9.90 -17.66 -44.30
C ALA A 23 -10.96 -17.93 -43.22
N THR A 24 -12.16 -18.26 -43.63
CA THR A 24 -13.24 -18.77 -42.80
C THR A 24 -12.84 -20.15 -42.25
N ARG A 25 -12.23 -20.19 -41.08
CA ARG A 25 -12.13 -21.44 -40.32
C ARG A 25 -13.38 -21.62 -39.48
N ARG A 26 -14.22 -22.57 -39.89
CA ARG A 26 -15.33 -23.13 -39.12
C ARG A 26 -14.72 -23.84 -37.87
N TYR A 27 -14.88 -23.25 -36.71
CA TYR A 27 -14.66 -23.92 -35.46
C TYR A 27 -15.87 -24.79 -35.15
N THR A 28 -15.75 -26.10 -35.33
CA THR A 28 -16.69 -27.07 -34.80
C THR A 28 -16.48 -27.16 -33.26
N SER A 29 -17.40 -26.62 -32.52
CA SER A 29 -17.48 -26.78 -31.08
C SER A 29 -17.82 -28.24 -30.75
N LYS A 30 -16.87 -28.99 -30.25
CA LYS A 30 -17.14 -30.24 -29.54
C LYS A 30 -17.46 -29.88 -28.09
N HIS A 31 -18.72 -29.86 -27.74
CA HIS A 31 -19.17 -29.93 -26.36
C HIS A 31 -18.75 -31.27 -25.75
N PRO A 32 -18.09 -31.32 -24.60
CA PRO A 32 -18.00 -32.52 -23.80
C PRO A 32 -19.36 -32.70 -23.11
N THR A 33 -20.03 -33.77 -23.45
CA THR A 33 -21.25 -34.30 -22.82
C THR A 33 -20.97 -34.50 -21.32
N GLN A 34 -21.68 -33.76 -20.48
CA GLN A 34 -21.72 -34.00 -19.04
C GLN A 34 -22.43 -35.35 -18.82
N GLN A 35 -21.69 -36.33 -18.35
CA GLN A 35 -22.27 -37.53 -17.76
C GLN A 35 -22.92 -37.16 -16.41
N PRO A 36 -24.13 -37.66 -16.13
CA PRO A 36 -24.73 -37.46 -14.82
C PRO A 36 -23.94 -38.26 -13.78
N GLN A 37 -23.44 -37.60 -12.78
CA GLN A 37 -22.91 -38.26 -11.58
C GLN A 37 -24.07 -39.00 -10.90
N GLN A 38 -24.07 -40.31 -11.01
CA GLN A 38 -24.86 -41.19 -10.14
C GLN A 38 -24.34 -41.02 -8.71
N SER A 39 -25.21 -40.48 -7.86
CA SER A 39 -25.05 -40.50 -6.42
C SER A 39 -24.98 -41.95 -5.95
N GLN A 40 -23.79 -42.45 -5.68
CA GLN A 40 -23.59 -43.69 -4.95
C GLN A 40 -24.05 -43.49 -3.51
N GLN A 41 -25.27 -43.88 -3.22
CA GLN A 41 -25.78 -44.10 -1.87
C GLN A 41 -24.94 -45.22 -1.22
N ARG A 42 -24.12 -44.85 -0.28
CA ARG A 42 -23.40 -45.77 0.60
C ARG A 42 -24.44 -46.52 1.45
N PRO A 43 -24.49 -47.85 1.46
CA PRO A 43 -25.42 -48.57 2.32
C PRO A 43 -25.08 -48.31 3.77
N GLN A 44 -26.08 -47.87 4.53
CA GLN A 44 -25.98 -47.80 5.99
C GLN A 44 -25.76 -49.20 6.53
N ARG A 45 -24.60 -49.47 7.07
CA ARG A 45 -24.30 -50.66 7.86
C ARG A 45 -25.24 -50.69 9.05
N ALA A 46 -26.18 -51.64 9.05
CA ALA A 46 -26.99 -51.97 10.19
C ALA A 46 -26.08 -52.28 11.37
N ARG A 47 -26.24 -51.55 12.47
CA ARG A 47 -25.61 -51.85 13.75
C ARG A 47 -26.25 -53.14 14.25
N HIS A 48 -25.53 -54.24 14.16
CA HIS A 48 -25.88 -55.44 14.89
C HIS A 48 -25.79 -55.14 16.41
N ALA A 49 -26.90 -55.38 17.09
CA ALA A 49 -26.94 -55.41 18.54
C ALA A 49 -26.02 -56.53 19.04
N PRO A 50 -25.29 -56.34 20.15
CA PRO A 50 -24.48 -57.38 20.73
C PRO A 50 -25.38 -58.54 21.23
N PRO A 51 -24.96 -59.81 21.10
CA PRO A 51 -25.74 -60.95 21.56
C PRO A 51 -25.93 -60.88 23.09
N GLN A 52 -27.18 -61.03 23.50
CA GLN A 52 -27.55 -61.17 24.90
C GLN A 52 -26.91 -62.44 25.47
N GLN A 53 -26.10 -62.32 26.50
CA GLN A 53 -25.61 -63.43 27.27
C GLN A 53 -26.80 -64.11 27.99
N PRO A 54 -26.87 -65.46 27.98
CA PRO A 54 -27.92 -66.16 28.72
C PRO A 54 -27.76 -65.89 30.24
N GLN A 55 -28.85 -65.50 30.86
CA GLN A 55 -28.90 -65.35 32.31
C GLN A 55 -28.78 -66.75 32.96
N PRO A 56 -27.98 -66.88 34.00
CA PRO A 56 -27.87 -68.16 34.73
C PRO A 56 -29.19 -68.44 35.46
N TYR A 57 -29.66 -69.68 35.26
CA TYR A 57 -30.81 -70.23 35.88
C TYR A 57 -30.68 -70.18 37.43
N ARG A 58 -31.61 -69.51 38.10
CA ARG A 58 -31.63 -69.38 39.56
C ARG A 58 -32.16 -70.67 40.17
N ASP A 59 -31.25 -71.48 40.70
CA ASP A 59 -31.63 -72.69 41.50
C ASP A 59 -32.11 -72.27 42.90
N GLU A 60 -33.38 -72.39 43.13
CA GLU A 60 -34.07 -71.94 44.37
C GLU A 60 -33.95 -72.89 45.54
N ARG A 61 -32.97 -73.76 45.59
CA ARG A 61 -32.86 -74.72 46.75
C ARG A 61 -31.45 -74.80 47.28
N ARG A 62 -30.99 -73.69 47.93
CA ARG A 62 -29.92 -73.83 48.92
C ARG A 62 -30.31 -73.06 50.19
N PRO A 63 -30.25 -73.73 51.37
CA PRO A 63 -30.44 -73.01 52.59
C PRO A 63 -29.29 -72.02 52.84
N PRO A 64 -29.54 -70.92 53.58
CA PRO A 64 -28.54 -69.92 53.81
C PRO A 64 -27.37 -70.46 54.68
N PRO A 65 -26.11 -70.10 54.33
CA PRO A 65 -24.98 -70.51 55.18
C PRO A 65 -25.01 -69.81 56.54
N PRO A 66 -24.46 -70.41 57.56
CA PRO A 66 -24.46 -69.83 58.89
C PRO A 66 -23.63 -68.58 58.97
N PRO A 67 -23.93 -67.61 59.86
CA PRO A 67 -23.22 -66.34 59.94
C PRO A 67 -21.76 -66.59 60.35
N SER A 68 -20.87 -66.22 59.42
CA SER A 68 -19.41 -66.20 59.66
C SER A 68 -19.10 -65.14 60.73
N ARG A 69 -18.56 -65.54 61.81
CA ARG A 69 -17.96 -64.63 62.81
C ARG A 69 -16.92 -63.77 62.20
N GLY A 70 -17.18 -62.45 62.15
CA GLY A 70 -16.32 -61.46 61.62
C GLY A 70 -14.91 -61.50 62.16
N ARG A 71 -13.96 -61.88 61.38
CA ARG A 71 -12.55 -61.46 61.55
C ARG A 71 -12.47 -60.00 61.19
N GLY A 72 -12.15 -59.16 62.20
CA GLY A 72 -11.94 -57.75 62.04
C GLY A 72 -10.95 -57.51 60.88
N ALA A 73 -11.39 -56.74 59.94
CA ALA A 73 -10.48 -56.28 58.83
C ALA A 73 -9.33 -55.48 59.48
N PRO A 74 -8.09 -55.66 59.02
CA PRO A 74 -6.96 -54.85 59.47
C PRO A 74 -7.22 -53.37 59.14
N PRO A 75 -6.79 -52.44 59.99
CA PRO A 75 -6.98 -51.03 59.76
C PRO A 75 -6.33 -50.63 58.40
N ARG A 76 -7.14 -50.08 57.53
CA ARG A 76 -6.64 -49.52 56.26
C ARG A 76 -5.61 -48.46 56.58
N ALA A 77 -4.39 -48.65 56.11
CA ALA A 77 -3.36 -47.63 56.15
C ALA A 77 -3.88 -46.33 55.52
N PRO A 78 -3.63 -45.18 56.14
CA PRO A 78 -4.05 -43.88 55.59
C PRO A 78 -3.48 -43.71 54.13
N GLN A 79 -4.38 -43.64 53.15
CA GLN A 79 -3.99 -43.34 51.81
C GLN A 79 -3.42 -41.92 51.78
N PRO A 80 -2.25 -41.67 51.18
CA PRO A 80 -1.70 -40.32 51.12
C PRO A 80 -2.69 -39.42 50.34
N GLU A 81 -3.22 -38.41 51.03
CA GLU A 81 -4.06 -37.39 50.41
C GLU A 81 -3.28 -36.79 49.24
N ARG A 82 -3.70 -37.09 48.00
CA ARG A 82 -3.21 -36.40 46.81
C ARG A 82 -3.53 -34.91 47.00
N ARG A 83 -2.55 -34.14 47.48
CA ARG A 83 -2.62 -32.68 47.54
C ARG A 83 -3.00 -32.20 46.13
N ARG A 84 -4.27 -31.85 45.91
CA ARG A 84 -4.75 -31.17 44.73
C ARG A 84 -3.96 -29.87 44.64
N ARG A 85 -2.95 -29.82 43.74
CA ARG A 85 -2.26 -28.58 43.41
C ARG A 85 -3.32 -27.58 43.00
N LYS A 86 -3.55 -26.56 43.81
CA LYS A 86 -4.45 -25.45 43.52
C LYS A 86 -3.87 -24.80 42.22
N ARG A 87 -4.51 -25.09 41.13
CA ARG A 87 -4.19 -24.41 39.87
C ARG A 87 -4.61 -22.97 40.06
N HIS A 88 -3.68 -22.02 39.99
CA HIS A 88 -3.96 -20.59 40.04
C HIS A 88 -4.17 -20.07 38.64
N PRO A 89 -5.39 -20.14 38.03
CA PRO A 89 -5.63 -19.76 36.62
C PRO A 89 -5.29 -18.29 36.40
N PHE A 90 -5.51 -17.45 37.42
CA PHE A 90 -5.17 -16.03 37.36
C PHE A 90 -3.65 -15.77 37.22
N ARG A 91 -2.81 -16.56 37.88
CA ARG A 91 -1.34 -16.44 37.72
C ARG A 91 -0.90 -16.83 36.32
N TRP A 92 -1.47 -17.88 35.75
CA TRP A 92 -1.21 -18.28 34.38
C TRP A 92 -1.70 -17.22 33.36
N PHE A 93 -2.87 -16.63 33.61
CA PHE A 93 -3.38 -15.52 32.81
C PHE A 93 -2.41 -14.33 32.83
N LEU A 94 -1.90 -13.91 33.98
CA LEU A 94 -0.93 -12.83 34.08
C LEU A 94 0.40 -13.17 33.40
N VAL A 95 0.86 -14.43 33.49
CA VAL A 95 2.08 -14.86 32.77
C VAL A 95 1.87 -14.79 31.25
N VAL A 96 0.75 -15.30 30.73
CA VAL A 96 0.42 -15.23 29.30
C VAL A 96 0.30 -13.78 28.84
N LEU A 97 -0.38 -12.93 29.62
CA LEU A 97 -0.50 -11.51 29.32
C LEU A 97 0.88 -10.82 29.29
N LEU A 98 1.74 -11.12 30.26
CA LEU A 98 3.11 -10.58 30.27
C LEU A 98 3.91 -11.03 29.05
N VAL A 99 3.84 -12.30 28.67
CA VAL A 99 4.52 -12.83 27.48
C VAL A 99 4.00 -12.15 26.21
N LEU A 100 2.69 -11.92 26.10
CA LEU A 100 2.10 -11.20 24.97
C LEU A 100 2.58 -9.74 24.92
N ILE A 101 2.64 -9.05 26.06
CA ILE A 101 3.14 -7.67 26.13
C ILE A 101 4.62 -7.62 25.73
N VAL A 102 5.44 -8.50 26.27
CA VAL A 102 6.88 -8.57 25.93
C VAL A 102 7.06 -8.90 24.45
N GLY A 103 6.28 -9.84 23.90
CA GLY A 103 6.29 -10.18 22.48
C GLY A 103 5.89 -9.00 21.60
N MET A 104 4.86 -8.25 21.99
CA MET A 104 4.41 -7.05 21.28
C MET A 104 5.49 -5.95 21.30
N VAL A 105 6.10 -5.68 22.45
CA VAL A 105 7.18 -4.70 22.58
C VAL A 105 8.37 -5.10 21.71
N ALA A 106 8.76 -6.38 21.73
CA ALA A 106 9.85 -6.89 20.92
C ALA A 106 9.55 -6.75 19.39
N ALA A 107 8.30 -7.00 19.00
CA ALA A 107 7.85 -6.82 17.60
C ALA A 107 7.92 -5.34 17.18
N VAL A 108 7.44 -4.43 18.02
CA VAL A 108 7.50 -2.96 17.74
C VAL A 108 8.95 -2.50 17.61
N VAL A 109 9.82 -2.90 18.56
CA VAL A 109 11.26 -2.54 18.51
C VAL A 109 11.94 -3.14 17.27
N HIS A 110 11.60 -4.38 16.90
CA HIS A 110 12.14 -5.01 15.70
C HIS A 110 11.74 -4.24 14.43
N LEU A 111 10.46 -3.90 14.29
CA LEU A 111 9.95 -3.12 13.15
C LEU A 111 10.56 -1.70 13.13
N ASP A 112 10.63 -1.03 14.27
CA ASP A 112 11.24 0.31 14.36
C ASP A 112 12.71 0.30 13.91
N ASN A 113 13.48 -0.71 14.34
CA ASN A 113 14.87 -0.88 13.93
C ASN A 113 15.05 -1.29 12.45
N SER A 114 13.98 -1.74 11.80
CA SER A 114 14.00 -2.12 10.38
C SER A 114 13.72 -0.92 9.45
N LEU A 115 13.33 0.24 9.99
CA LEU A 115 13.20 1.48 9.21
C LEU A 115 14.57 1.93 8.69
N THR A 116 14.62 2.28 7.40
CA THR A 116 15.81 2.93 6.82
C THR A 116 15.76 4.42 7.15
N ARG A 117 16.65 4.86 8.03
CA ARG A 117 16.72 6.26 8.44
C ARG A 117 17.71 7.05 7.59
N ILE A 118 17.32 8.27 7.21
CA ILE A 118 18.11 9.21 6.42
C ILE A 118 17.98 10.60 7.04
N ASP A 119 18.98 11.44 6.88
CA ASP A 119 18.93 12.84 7.28
C ASP A 119 18.13 13.66 6.26
N ALA A 120 16.80 13.65 6.38
CA ALA A 120 15.90 14.36 5.47
C ALA A 120 15.50 15.75 5.99
N LEU A 121 15.42 15.90 7.31
CA LEU A 121 14.98 17.11 8.01
C LEU A 121 16.13 17.90 8.62
N SER A 122 17.30 17.85 7.96
CA SER A 122 18.50 18.58 8.39
C SER A 122 18.19 20.04 8.76
N ALA A 123 18.79 20.50 9.85
CA ALA A 123 18.71 21.90 10.21
C ALA A 123 19.43 22.77 9.16
N TYR A 124 18.79 23.86 8.76
CA TYR A 124 19.38 24.88 7.89
C TYR A 124 19.10 26.28 8.44
N GLU A 125 19.87 27.24 7.99
CA GLU A 125 19.73 28.66 8.41
C GLU A 125 18.34 29.17 7.98
N ASP A 126 17.68 29.91 8.87
CA ASP A 126 16.32 30.44 8.66
C ASP A 126 15.24 29.41 8.39
N ARG A 127 15.38 28.16 8.89
CA ARG A 127 14.32 27.16 8.81
C ARG A 127 13.05 27.70 9.47
N ILE A 128 11.92 27.49 8.79
CA ILE A 128 10.59 27.87 9.29
C ILE A 128 10.34 27.18 10.63
N GLY A 129 9.89 27.97 11.62
CA GLY A 129 9.47 27.43 12.93
C GLY A 129 8.21 26.57 12.82
N ASP A 130 7.95 25.79 13.87
CA ASP A 130 6.80 24.87 13.94
C ASP A 130 5.50 25.57 13.55
N THR A 131 4.75 24.93 12.67
CA THR A 131 3.39 25.33 12.29
C THR A 131 2.36 24.46 12.99
N PRO A 132 1.14 24.98 13.31
CA PRO A 132 0.09 24.18 13.91
C PRO A 132 -0.29 22.95 13.07
N GLY A 133 -0.69 21.85 13.73
CA GLY A 133 -0.93 20.56 13.08
C GLY A 133 0.35 19.73 12.98
N THR A 134 0.37 18.75 12.09
CA THR A 134 1.55 17.93 11.77
C THR A 134 1.65 17.77 10.26
N ASN A 135 2.80 18.10 9.70
CA ASN A 135 3.03 18.07 8.26
C ASN A 135 4.00 16.94 7.88
N TRP A 136 3.55 16.06 7.03
CA TRP A 136 4.36 15.00 6.43
C TRP A 136 4.71 15.35 4.99
N LEU A 137 5.95 15.10 4.59
CA LEU A 137 6.32 15.08 3.18
C LEU A 137 6.49 13.62 2.72
N LEU A 138 5.57 13.17 1.88
CA LEU A 138 5.59 11.83 1.29
C LEU A 138 6.16 11.91 -0.13
N VAL A 139 7.18 11.08 -0.40
CA VAL A 139 7.94 11.14 -1.65
C VAL A 139 7.96 9.76 -2.32
N GLY A 140 7.51 9.71 -3.55
CA GLY A 140 7.71 8.56 -4.44
C GLY A 140 8.91 8.82 -5.33
N SER A 141 9.98 8.03 -5.17
CA SER A 141 11.18 8.15 -5.99
C SER A 141 11.29 7.02 -7.01
N ASP A 142 12.04 7.27 -8.08
CA ASP A 142 12.39 6.27 -9.09
C ASP A 142 13.57 5.38 -8.65
N SER A 143 13.84 5.33 -7.34
CA SER A 143 14.88 4.49 -6.76
C SER A 143 14.65 3.02 -7.09
N ARG A 144 15.71 2.40 -7.57
CA ARG A 144 15.79 0.96 -7.87
C ARG A 144 16.66 0.23 -6.87
N ALA A 145 17.05 0.92 -5.79
CA ALA A 145 17.89 0.34 -4.76
C ALA A 145 17.24 -0.94 -4.21
N GLY A 146 17.99 -2.03 -4.26
CA GLY A 146 17.53 -3.34 -3.78
C GLY A 146 16.73 -4.17 -4.79
N LEU A 147 16.46 -3.67 -6.01
CA LEU A 147 15.85 -4.48 -7.07
C LEU A 147 16.88 -5.39 -7.74
N SER A 148 16.49 -6.63 -8.05
CA SER A 148 17.24 -7.49 -8.96
C SER A 148 16.96 -7.10 -10.42
N ALA A 149 17.84 -7.53 -11.35
CA ALA A 149 17.63 -7.28 -12.78
C ALA A 149 16.30 -7.87 -13.32
N GLU A 150 15.82 -8.95 -12.72
CA GLU A 150 14.54 -9.58 -13.01
C GLU A 150 13.39 -8.67 -12.57
N GLN A 151 13.44 -8.17 -11.33
CA GLN A 151 12.46 -7.24 -10.79
C GLN A 151 12.44 -5.91 -11.57
N GLU A 152 13.58 -5.41 -12.04
CA GLU A 152 13.63 -4.22 -12.89
C GLU A 152 12.92 -4.42 -14.22
N GLN A 153 13.00 -5.63 -14.80
CA GLN A 153 12.28 -6.00 -16.01
C GLN A 153 10.77 -6.11 -15.76
N ASP A 154 10.36 -6.79 -14.69
CA ASP A 154 8.96 -6.98 -14.33
C ASP A 154 8.27 -5.64 -14.03
N LEU A 155 8.98 -4.72 -13.39
CA LEU A 155 8.51 -3.38 -13.07
C LEU A 155 8.62 -2.39 -14.25
N ALA A 156 9.14 -2.82 -15.40
CA ALA A 156 9.40 -1.98 -16.57
C ALA A 156 10.11 -0.66 -16.22
N THR A 157 11.10 -0.72 -15.31
CA THR A 157 11.78 0.49 -14.83
C THR A 157 12.84 1.01 -15.81
N GLY A 158 13.21 0.25 -16.84
CA GLY A 158 14.30 0.55 -17.76
C GLY A 158 15.68 0.41 -17.13
N GLY A 159 16.77 0.64 -17.87
CA GLY A 159 18.14 0.59 -17.37
C GLY A 159 18.52 1.79 -16.48
N GLU A 160 19.76 1.83 -15.97
CA GLU A 160 20.25 2.90 -15.09
C GLU A 160 19.97 4.30 -15.66
N VAL A 161 19.32 5.14 -14.87
CA VAL A 161 19.02 6.53 -15.19
C VAL A 161 19.66 7.43 -14.13
N GLY A 162 20.92 7.71 -14.22
CA GLY A 162 21.62 8.78 -13.50
C GLY A 162 21.21 8.95 -12.02
N SER A 163 21.04 10.21 -11.58
CA SER A 163 20.62 10.54 -10.21
C SER A 163 19.16 10.15 -9.94
N GLU A 164 18.88 9.66 -8.73
CA GLU A 164 17.52 9.39 -8.25
C GLU A 164 16.64 10.64 -8.39
N ARG A 165 15.41 10.45 -8.88
CA ARG A 165 14.43 11.53 -9.07
C ARG A 165 13.16 11.22 -8.30
N THR A 166 12.37 12.26 -8.07
CA THR A 166 11.03 12.10 -7.52
C THR A 166 9.98 12.49 -8.53
N ASP A 167 9.00 11.61 -8.71
CA ASP A 167 7.85 11.84 -9.58
C ASP A 167 6.57 12.16 -8.81
N THR A 168 6.53 11.78 -7.54
CA THR A 168 5.38 12.00 -6.66
C THR A 168 5.83 12.72 -5.39
N ILE A 169 5.23 13.87 -5.14
CA ILE A 169 5.49 14.69 -3.95
C ILE A 169 4.13 15.06 -3.36
N ILE A 170 3.85 14.57 -2.16
CA ILE A 170 2.58 14.79 -1.47
C ILE A 170 2.86 15.38 -0.09
N LEU A 171 2.29 16.55 0.19
CA LEU A 171 2.25 17.13 1.51
C LEU A 171 0.99 16.63 2.21
N VAL A 172 1.12 16.02 3.38
CA VAL A 172 -0.03 15.62 4.20
C VAL A 172 -0.06 16.51 5.44
N HIS A 173 -1.11 17.29 5.55
CA HIS A 173 -1.39 18.09 6.75
C HIS A 173 -2.40 17.33 7.63
N ILE A 174 -2.02 17.03 8.85
CA ILE A 174 -2.87 16.42 9.87
C ILE A 174 -3.23 17.50 10.89
N PRO A 175 -4.45 18.04 10.83
CA PRO A 175 -4.86 19.09 11.74
C PRO A 175 -5.02 18.57 13.18
N LYS A 176 -4.98 19.46 14.18
CA LYS A 176 -5.28 19.11 15.58
C LYS A 176 -6.71 18.57 15.74
N SER A 177 -7.61 18.97 14.84
CA SER A 177 -8.98 18.49 14.79
C SER A 177 -9.52 18.56 13.37
N GLY A 178 -10.21 17.51 12.91
CA GLY A 178 -10.77 17.46 11.56
C GLY A 178 -10.17 16.36 10.70
N GLN A 179 -10.29 16.53 9.40
CA GLN A 179 -9.82 15.55 8.41
C GLN A 179 -8.42 15.89 7.95
N ALA A 180 -7.59 14.87 7.77
CA ALA A 180 -6.29 15.04 7.14
C ALA A 180 -6.44 15.51 5.69
N THR A 181 -5.55 16.39 5.26
CA THR A 181 -5.51 16.94 3.91
C THR A 181 -4.27 16.45 3.18
N LEU A 182 -4.47 15.84 2.02
CA LEU A 182 -3.41 15.41 1.11
C LEU A 182 -3.32 16.41 -0.03
N VAL A 183 -2.18 17.08 -0.12
CA VAL A 183 -1.90 18.08 -1.16
C VAL A 183 -0.87 17.52 -2.13
N SER A 184 -1.27 17.25 -3.36
CA SER A 184 -0.32 16.92 -4.43
C SER A 184 0.46 18.18 -4.83
N LEU A 185 1.79 18.10 -4.76
CA LEU A 185 2.71 19.10 -5.27
C LEU A 185 3.26 18.59 -6.61
N PRO A 186 2.81 19.15 -7.76
CA PRO A 186 3.27 18.68 -9.05
C PRO A 186 4.80 18.79 -9.16
N ARG A 187 5.45 17.73 -9.64
CA ARG A 187 6.91 17.66 -9.75
C ARG A 187 7.52 18.77 -10.63
N ASP A 188 6.74 19.24 -11.63
CA ASP A 188 7.15 20.29 -12.57
C ASP A 188 6.81 21.71 -12.04
N SER A 189 6.38 21.87 -10.77
CA SER A 189 6.14 23.17 -10.13
C SER A 189 7.39 24.04 -10.18
N TYR A 190 7.26 25.27 -10.72
CA TYR A 190 8.38 26.20 -10.86
C TYR A 190 8.58 27.00 -9.58
N VAL A 191 9.49 26.54 -8.75
CA VAL A 191 9.74 27.08 -7.40
C VAL A 191 11.16 27.61 -7.24
N SER A 192 11.42 28.37 -6.20
CA SER A 192 12.76 28.78 -5.82
C SER A 192 13.46 27.64 -5.09
N ILE A 193 14.59 27.17 -5.60
CA ILE A 193 15.42 26.14 -4.97
C ILE A 193 16.61 26.83 -4.30
N PRO A 194 16.81 26.66 -3.00
CA PRO A 194 17.92 27.30 -2.27
C PRO A 194 19.28 27.00 -2.93
N GLY A 195 20.03 28.05 -3.20
CA GLY A 195 21.37 27.93 -3.84
C GLY A 195 21.38 27.59 -5.32
N GLN A 196 20.22 27.29 -5.96
CA GLN A 196 20.13 26.86 -7.35
C GLN A 196 19.29 27.79 -8.23
N GLY A 197 18.59 28.77 -7.63
CA GLY A 197 17.66 29.64 -8.36
C GLY A 197 16.27 29.04 -8.52
N ARG A 198 15.58 29.34 -9.63
CA ARG A 198 14.23 28.79 -9.88
C ARG A 198 14.29 27.64 -10.86
N ASP A 199 13.68 26.53 -10.50
CA ASP A 199 13.58 25.32 -11.34
C ASP A 199 12.36 24.49 -10.94
N LYS A 200 12.18 23.34 -11.59
CA LYS A 200 11.16 22.36 -11.24
C LYS A 200 11.39 21.82 -9.82
N LEU A 201 10.31 21.61 -9.08
CA LEU A 201 10.37 21.10 -7.71
C LEU A 201 11.17 19.79 -7.59
N ASN A 202 11.00 18.86 -8.53
CA ASN A 202 11.74 17.60 -8.52
C ASN A 202 13.25 17.77 -8.81
N ALA A 203 13.68 18.87 -9.38
CA ALA A 203 15.09 19.17 -9.57
C ALA A 203 15.81 19.36 -8.23
N SER A 204 15.13 19.90 -7.21
CA SER A 204 15.70 20.04 -5.87
C SER A 204 16.13 18.69 -5.29
N PHE A 205 15.32 17.64 -5.51
CA PHE A 205 15.68 16.29 -5.09
C PHE A 205 16.90 15.73 -5.87
N ALA A 206 16.97 15.99 -7.17
CA ALA A 206 18.10 15.56 -7.99
C ALA A 206 19.42 16.30 -7.63
N PHE A 207 19.34 17.57 -7.18
CA PHE A 207 20.50 18.38 -6.83
C PHE A 207 21.03 18.12 -5.40
N GLY A 208 20.14 17.98 -4.44
CA GLY A 208 20.53 17.89 -3.03
C GLY A 208 19.77 16.85 -2.21
N GLY A 209 19.08 15.92 -2.87
CA GLY A 209 18.34 14.84 -2.22
C GLY A 209 17.17 15.32 -1.35
N PRO A 210 16.78 14.48 -0.39
CA PRO A 210 15.68 14.78 0.55
C PRO A 210 15.83 16.11 1.28
N PRO A 211 17.00 16.51 1.83
CA PRO A 211 17.13 17.77 2.57
C PRO A 211 16.80 18.99 1.72
N LEU A 212 17.32 19.06 0.49
CA LEU A 212 17.06 20.20 -0.39
C LEU A 212 15.60 20.22 -0.89
N LEU A 213 14.99 19.05 -1.09
CA LEU A 213 13.56 18.98 -1.41
C LEU A 213 12.72 19.52 -0.24
N VAL A 214 12.99 19.10 1.01
CA VAL A 214 12.30 19.59 2.21
C VAL A 214 12.44 21.09 2.31
N GLN A 215 13.66 21.62 2.26
CA GLN A 215 13.93 23.06 2.32
C GLN A 215 13.19 23.83 1.21
N THR A 216 13.13 23.26 0.01
CA THR A 216 12.41 23.86 -1.13
C THR A 216 10.90 23.88 -0.90
N VAL A 217 10.33 22.77 -0.38
CA VAL A 217 8.90 22.68 -0.06
C VAL A 217 8.55 23.65 1.08
N GLU A 218 9.32 23.67 2.18
CA GLU A 218 9.11 24.59 3.29
C GLU A 218 9.13 26.06 2.79
N GLY A 219 10.14 26.43 1.98
CA GLY A 219 10.25 27.78 1.42
C GLY A 219 9.14 28.15 0.44
N ALA A 220 8.59 27.19 -0.29
CA ALA A 220 7.51 27.42 -1.26
C ALA A 220 6.11 27.47 -0.62
N THR A 221 5.90 26.75 0.48
CA THR A 221 4.60 26.59 1.13
C THR A 221 4.43 27.41 2.42
N GLY A 222 5.53 27.77 3.06
CA GLY A 222 5.50 28.39 4.38
C GLY A 222 5.13 27.44 5.53
N LEU A 223 5.14 26.12 5.27
CA LEU A 223 4.82 25.09 6.25
C LEU A 223 6.09 24.41 6.76
N HIS A 224 6.20 24.23 8.07
CA HIS A 224 7.24 23.40 8.66
C HIS A 224 6.94 21.92 8.37
N ILE A 225 7.92 21.15 7.92
CA ILE A 225 7.79 19.72 7.71
C ILE A 225 8.30 18.98 8.95
N ASP A 226 7.38 18.29 9.63
CA ASP A 226 7.65 17.58 10.88
C ASP A 226 8.22 16.17 10.62
N HIS A 227 7.78 15.54 9.53
CA HIS A 227 8.11 14.14 9.21
C HIS A 227 8.33 13.95 7.72
N TYR A 228 9.18 12.99 7.39
CA TYR A 228 9.51 12.61 6.01
C TYR A 228 9.35 11.12 5.78
N ALA A 229 8.76 10.74 4.67
CA ALA A 229 8.75 9.35 4.23
C ALA A 229 8.91 9.25 2.71
N GLN A 230 9.81 8.36 2.27
CA GLN A 230 10.11 8.09 0.87
C GLN A 230 9.95 6.61 0.58
N ILE A 231 9.35 6.29 -0.57
CA ILE A 231 9.24 4.93 -1.08
C ILE A 231 9.77 4.87 -2.53
N GLY A 232 10.58 3.84 -2.81
CA GLY A 232 11.04 3.55 -4.17
C GLY A 232 10.09 2.60 -4.90
N PHE A 233 10.38 2.33 -6.17
CA PHE A 233 9.53 1.49 -7.03
C PHE A 233 9.32 0.08 -6.48
N GLY A 234 10.40 -0.58 -6.04
CA GLY A 234 10.31 -1.93 -5.48
C GLY A 234 9.45 -1.99 -4.23
N GLY A 235 9.66 -1.04 -3.32
CA GLY A 235 8.88 -0.95 -2.09
C GLY A 235 7.39 -0.70 -2.33
N PHE A 236 7.08 0.19 -3.28
CA PHE A 236 5.70 0.45 -3.68
C PHE A 236 5.02 -0.83 -4.21
N ALA A 237 5.67 -1.55 -5.14
CA ALA A 237 5.13 -2.78 -5.69
C ALA A 237 4.94 -3.85 -4.61
N ALA A 238 5.92 -4.05 -3.72
CA ALA A 238 5.83 -5.02 -2.63
C ALA A 238 4.67 -4.74 -1.66
N VAL A 239 4.45 -3.48 -1.29
CA VAL A 239 3.30 -3.09 -0.44
C VAL A 239 1.97 -3.40 -1.11
N VAL A 240 1.84 -3.12 -2.42
CA VAL A 240 0.64 -3.43 -3.19
C VAL A 240 0.39 -4.94 -3.24
N ASP A 241 1.41 -5.74 -3.53
CA ASP A 241 1.30 -7.20 -3.62
C ASP A 241 0.94 -7.83 -2.27
N THR A 242 1.50 -7.32 -1.17
CA THR A 242 1.17 -7.77 0.18
C THR A 242 -0.29 -7.48 0.55
N LEU A 243 -0.87 -6.41 0.02
CA LEU A 243 -2.30 -6.11 0.14
C LEU A 243 -3.18 -6.99 -0.76
N GLY A 244 -2.59 -7.81 -1.62
CA GLY A 244 -3.30 -8.60 -2.62
C GLY A 244 -3.83 -7.75 -3.78
N GLY A 245 -3.06 -6.74 -4.21
CA GLY A 245 -3.41 -5.80 -5.27
C GLY A 245 -4.35 -4.68 -4.85
N ILE A 246 -4.61 -3.73 -5.72
CA ILE A 246 -5.51 -2.57 -5.48
C ILE A 246 -6.60 -2.54 -6.53
N ASP A 247 -7.85 -2.38 -6.06
CA ASP A 247 -9.00 -2.31 -6.96
C ASP A 247 -9.14 -0.91 -7.54
N VAL A 248 -9.11 -0.81 -8.86
CA VAL A 248 -9.32 0.43 -9.60
C VAL A 248 -10.33 0.23 -10.72
N CYS A 249 -11.08 1.28 -11.06
CA CYS A 249 -12.00 1.29 -12.18
C CYS A 249 -11.51 2.30 -13.21
N LEU A 250 -11.30 1.82 -14.45
CA LEU A 250 -10.84 2.60 -15.59
C LEU A 250 -12.00 2.93 -16.52
N ASP A 251 -12.15 4.19 -16.85
CA ASP A 251 -13.20 4.65 -17.79
C ASP A 251 -12.88 4.25 -19.24
N ALA A 252 -11.59 4.11 -19.56
CA ALA A 252 -11.06 3.69 -20.87
C ALA A 252 -9.84 2.77 -20.69
N PRO A 253 -9.50 1.94 -21.69
CA PRO A 253 -8.29 1.11 -21.63
C PRO A 253 -7.03 1.99 -21.63
N ILE A 254 -5.99 1.53 -20.94
CA ILE A 254 -4.67 2.18 -20.90
C ILE A 254 -3.63 1.17 -21.39
N SER A 255 -3.01 1.45 -22.54
CA SER A 255 -1.89 0.67 -23.07
C SER A 255 -0.65 1.55 -23.12
N ASP A 256 0.33 1.25 -22.28
CA ASP A 256 1.58 2.00 -22.16
C ASP A 256 2.77 1.03 -22.07
N PRO A 257 3.38 0.67 -23.19
CA PRO A 257 4.53 -0.23 -23.22
C PRO A 257 5.75 0.31 -22.45
N LEU A 258 5.88 1.65 -22.31
CA LEU A 258 6.98 2.26 -21.55
C LEU A 258 6.76 2.15 -20.04
N ALA A 259 5.51 2.09 -19.63
CA ALA A 259 5.14 1.82 -18.24
C ALA A 259 4.92 0.33 -17.96
N GLY A 260 5.00 -0.53 -18.98
CA GLY A 260 4.85 -1.98 -18.87
C GLY A 260 3.41 -2.43 -18.62
N ILE A 261 2.40 -1.67 -19.06
CA ILE A 261 0.99 -1.99 -18.79
C ILE A 261 0.13 -2.04 -20.05
N ASP A 262 -0.86 -2.95 -20.01
CA ASP A 262 -1.97 -3.04 -20.95
C ASP A 262 -3.23 -3.42 -20.16
N LEU A 263 -3.98 -2.39 -19.75
CA LEU A 263 -5.10 -2.49 -18.82
C LEU A 263 -6.42 -2.24 -19.56
N PRO A 264 -7.38 -3.18 -19.55
CA PRO A 264 -8.69 -2.96 -20.16
C PRO A 264 -9.51 -1.93 -19.37
N ALA A 265 -10.54 -1.37 -19.99
CA ALA A 265 -11.54 -0.57 -19.30
C ALA A 265 -12.34 -1.43 -18.31
N GLY A 266 -12.87 -0.81 -17.26
CA GLY A 266 -13.66 -1.48 -16.23
C GLY A 266 -12.93 -1.57 -14.89
N CYS A 267 -13.59 -2.23 -13.93
CA CYS A 267 -13.02 -2.42 -12.59
C CYS A 267 -12.17 -3.68 -12.56
N GLN A 268 -10.96 -3.56 -12.03
CA GLN A 268 -9.97 -4.65 -11.95
C GLN A 268 -9.07 -4.46 -10.75
N THR A 269 -8.46 -5.55 -10.28
CA THR A 269 -7.44 -5.51 -9.22
C THR A 269 -6.07 -5.47 -9.87
N LEU A 270 -5.30 -4.44 -9.60
CA LEU A 270 -3.93 -4.27 -10.11
C LEU A 270 -2.93 -4.83 -9.09
N ASP A 271 -2.01 -5.68 -9.53
CA ASP A 271 -0.84 -6.11 -8.76
C ASP A 271 0.22 -5.01 -8.65
N GLY A 272 1.36 -5.30 -8.01
CA GLY A 272 2.45 -4.33 -7.80
C GLY A 272 2.97 -3.72 -9.10
N PRO A 273 3.42 -4.53 -10.08
CA PRO A 273 3.90 -4.04 -11.37
C PRO A 273 2.84 -3.24 -12.14
N GLN A 274 1.62 -3.74 -12.23
CA GLN A 274 0.51 -3.04 -12.90
C GLN A 274 0.17 -1.70 -12.23
N SER A 275 0.16 -1.70 -10.89
CA SER A 275 -0.07 -0.49 -10.10
C SER A 275 1.02 0.54 -10.31
N LEU A 276 2.28 0.12 -10.33
CA LEU A 276 3.42 1.00 -10.61
C LEU A 276 3.33 1.57 -12.03
N GLY A 277 3.02 0.74 -13.02
CA GLY A 277 2.80 1.18 -14.40
C GLY A 277 1.63 2.16 -14.50
N PHE A 278 0.52 1.89 -13.81
CA PHE A 278 -0.66 2.74 -13.82
C PHE A 278 -0.39 4.16 -13.27
N VAL A 279 0.33 4.28 -12.16
CA VAL A 279 0.64 5.62 -11.57
C VAL A 279 1.73 6.37 -12.34
N ARG A 280 2.49 5.69 -13.22
CA ARG A 280 3.55 6.26 -14.06
C ARG A 280 3.08 6.58 -15.48
N SER A 281 2.01 5.92 -15.96
CA SER A 281 1.55 6.02 -17.33
C SER A 281 1.18 7.45 -17.74
N ARG A 282 1.54 7.80 -18.97
CA ARG A 282 1.20 9.04 -19.65
C ARG A 282 0.46 8.80 -20.97
N ALA A 283 0.12 7.54 -21.25
CA ALA A 283 -0.54 7.11 -22.48
C ALA A 283 -2.05 7.42 -22.47
N THR A 284 -2.44 8.63 -22.05
CA THR A 284 -3.82 9.10 -22.00
C THR A 284 -3.96 10.45 -22.70
N ALA A 285 -5.20 10.84 -23.03
CA ALA A 285 -5.47 12.02 -23.85
C ALA A 285 -4.95 13.35 -23.27
N LEU A 286 -4.93 13.48 -21.94
CA LEU A 286 -4.45 14.66 -21.22
C LEU A 286 -3.15 14.37 -20.42
N ALA A 287 -2.42 13.31 -20.80
CA ALA A 287 -1.11 12.92 -20.31
C ALA A 287 -0.84 13.24 -18.80
N ASP A 288 -0.34 14.42 -18.47
CA ASP A 288 0.06 14.77 -17.10
C ASP A 288 -1.13 15.01 -16.16
N ILE A 289 -2.26 15.55 -16.64
CA ILE A 289 -3.46 15.78 -15.83
C ILE A 289 -4.11 14.43 -15.46
N ASP A 290 -4.22 13.54 -16.44
CA ASP A 290 -4.77 12.20 -16.21
C ASP A 290 -3.87 11.39 -15.29
N ARG A 291 -2.53 11.52 -15.41
CA ARG A 291 -1.58 10.89 -14.49
C ARG A 291 -1.79 11.37 -13.06
N MET A 292 -1.93 12.67 -12.81
CA MET A 292 -2.22 13.19 -11.47
C MET A 292 -3.55 12.67 -10.92
N ASN A 293 -4.58 12.57 -11.76
CA ASN A 293 -5.87 12.01 -11.38
C ASN A 293 -5.77 10.51 -11.04
N ASN A 294 -5.04 9.75 -11.85
CA ASN A 294 -4.78 8.33 -11.63
C ASN A 294 -4.00 8.09 -10.32
N GLN A 295 -2.97 8.90 -10.08
CA GLN A 295 -2.22 8.86 -8.82
C GLN A 295 -3.12 9.11 -7.61
N ARG A 296 -4.00 10.14 -7.67
CA ARG A 296 -4.94 10.43 -6.56
C ARG A 296 -5.95 9.30 -6.36
N LYS A 297 -6.58 8.80 -7.43
CA LYS A 297 -7.53 7.67 -7.37
C LYS A 297 -6.87 6.44 -6.77
N PHE A 298 -5.65 6.13 -7.23
CA PHE A 298 -4.88 4.99 -6.74
C PHE A 298 -4.51 5.13 -5.27
N MET A 299 -3.96 6.29 -4.85
CA MET A 299 -3.58 6.53 -3.46
C MET A 299 -4.76 6.43 -2.51
N ALA A 300 -5.93 6.97 -2.89
CA ALA A 300 -7.15 6.83 -2.09
C ALA A 300 -7.57 5.35 -1.94
N ALA A 301 -7.49 4.56 -3.01
CA ALA A 301 -7.80 3.13 -2.98
C ALA A 301 -6.78 2.33 -2.14
N LEU A 302 -5.48 2.63 -2.30
CA LEU A 302 -4.39 2.03 -1.53
C LEU A 302 -4.57 2.27 -0.02
N LEU A 303 -4.78 3.53 0.36
CA LEU A 303 -4.98 3.92 1.75
C LEU A 303 -6.22 3.26 2.35
N LYS A 304 -7.34 3.27 1.63
CA LYS A 304 -8.57 2.61 2.05
C LYS A 304 -8.36 1.12 2.29
N LYS A 305 -7.62 0.44 1.43
CA LYS A 305 -7.33 -1.00 1.58
C LYS A 305 -6.35 -1.27 2.72
N ALA A 306 -5.26 -0.51 2.81
CA ALA A 306 -4.24 -0.66 3.85
C ALA A 306 -4.79 -0.40 5.26
N THR A 307 -5.65 0.61 5.43
CA THR A 307 -6.25 0.99 6.72
C THR A 307 -7.60 0.33 6.98
N GLY A 308 -8.08 -0.51 6.07
CA GLY A 308 -9.35 -1.22 6.17
C GLY A 308 -9.38 -2.20 7.34
N ALA A 309 -10.57 -2.39 7.94
CA ALA A 309 -10.76 -3.30 9.06
C ALA A 309 -10.34 -4.75 8.72
N GLY A 310 -10.52 -5.20 7.49
CA GLY A 310 -10.11 -6.53 7.02
C GLY A 310 -8.60 -6.73 7.07
N THR A 311 -7.82 -5.71 6.70
CA THR A 311 -6.35 -5.73 6.76
C THR A 311 -5.85 -5.66 8.20
N LEU A 312 -6.36 -4.69 8.98
CA LEU A 312 -5.89 -4.45 10.35
C LEU A 312 -6.32 -5.54 11.35
N ALA A 313 -7.45 -6.22 11.12
CA ALA A 313 -7.92 -7.31 12.00
C ALA A 313 -7.27 -8.66 11.69
N ASN A 314 -6.61 -8.81 10.54
CA ASN A 314 -5.98 -10.07 10.14
C ASN A 314 -4.46 -10.03 10.41
N PRO A 315 -3.95 -10.71 11.44
CA PRO A 315 -2.52 -10.70 11.76
C PRO A 315 -1.64 -11.31 10.65
N PHE A 316 -2.19 -12.21 9.81
CA PHE A 316 -1.48 -12.83 8.69
C PHE A 316 -1.31 -11.88 7.49
N THR A 317 -2.12 -10.81 7.42
CA THR A 317 -1.96 -9.73 6.43
C THR A 317 -1.22 -8.54 7.05
N LEU A 318 -1.55 -8.21 8.29
CA LEU A 318 -0.98 -7.05 8.98
C LEU A 318 0.53 -7.18 9.20
N TRP A 319 1.01 -8.38 9.59
CA TRP A 319 2.44 -8.57 9.87
C TRP A 319 3.31 -8.46 8.60
N PRO A 320 3.02 -9.18 7.49
CA PRO A 320 3.73 -8.96 6.22
C PRO A 320 3.63 -7.51 5.75
N LEU A 321 2.44 -6.89 5.79
CA LEU A 321 2.26 -5.50 5.39
C LEU A 321 3.16 -4.55 6.21
N ALA A 322 3.22 -4.74 7.54
CA ALA A 322 4.06 -3.93 8.40
C ALA A 322 5.54 -4.13 8.08
N THR A 323 6.00 -5.38 7.89
CA THR A 323 7.41 -5.69 7.58
C THR A 323 7.82 -5.15 6.22
N ASP A 324 6.98 -5.33 5.19
CA ASP A 324 7.29 -4.91 3.82
C ASP A 324 7.23 -3.38 3.69
N THR A 325 6.23 -2.74 4.34
CA THR A 325 6.15 -1.28 4.38
C THR A 325 7.37 -0.69 5.08
N VAL A 326 7.69 -1.16 6.28
CA VAL A 326 8.82 -0.64 7.07
C VAL A 326 10.15 -0.87 6.36
N GLY A 327 10.36 -2.06 5.77
CA GLY A 327 11.58 -2.37 5.00
C GLY A 327 11.73 -1.58 3.70
N SER A 328 10.62 -1.03 3.19
CA SER A 328 10.58 -0.29 1.93
C SER A 328 10.62 1.23 2.10
N LEU A 329 10.38 1.72 3.33
CA LEU A 329 10.37 3.15 3.62
C LEU A 329 11.76 3.65 4.03
N LYS A 330 12.12 4.82 3.46
CA LYS A 330 13.17 5.68 4.01
C LYS A 330 12.46 6.82 4.77
N VAL A 331 12.82 7.01 6.03
CA VAL A 331 12.23 8.05 6.90
C VAL A 331 13.31 8.95 7.46
N ASP A 332 12.94 10.08 8.03
CA ASP A 332 13.92 10.94 8.72
C ASP A 332 14.57 10.24 9.93
N GLU A 333 15.76 10.69 10.33
CA GLU A 333 16.49 10.13 11.50
C GLU A 333 15.67 10.19 12.79
N GLY A 334 14.86 11.24 12.96
CA GLY A 334 13.94 11.44 14.10
C GLY A 334 12.65 10.64 14.00
N ASP A 335 12.38 9.98 12.87
CA ASP A 335 11.13 9.27 12.66
C ASP A 335 11.19 7.84 13.19
N HIS A 336 10.06 7.43 13.75
CA HIS A 336 9.84 6.13 14.35
C HIS A 336 8.56 5.48 13.82
N LEU A 337 8.45 4.17 14.04
CA LEU A 337 7.28 3.38 13.65
C LEU A 337 5.95 4.00 14.14
N TRP A 338 5.92 4.57 15.34
CA TRP A 338 4.69 5.19 15.88
C TRP A 338 4.30 6.47 15.14
N HIS A 339 5.25 7.23 14.55
CA HIS A 339 4.95 8.36 13.69
C HIS A 339 4.30 7.89 12.39
N VAL A 340 4.87 6.85 11.73
CA VAL A 340 4.26 6.22 10.53
C VAL A 340 2.88 5.64 10.86
N ALA A 341 2.72 5.01 12.01
CA ALA A 341 1.42 4.48 12.45
C ALA A 341 0.40 5.60 12.69
N SER A 342 0.83 6.75 13.25
CA SER A 342 -0.04 7.91 13.47
C SER A 342 -0.52 8.51 12.14
N LEU A 343 0.37 8.59 11.14
CA LEU A 343 0.00 8.97 9.76
C LEU A 343 -1.08 8.03 9.21
N GLY A 344 -0.85 6.71 9.29
CA GLY A 344 -1.81 5.71 8.83
C GLY A 344 -3.17 5.81 9.54
N LEU A 345 -3.18 6.11 10.83
CA LEU A 345 -4.41 6.31 11.61
C LEU A 345 -5.13 7.61 11.21
N ALA A 346 -4.40 8.71 10.99
CA ALA A 346 -4.98 9.98 10.56
C ALA A 346 -5.62 9.86 9.16
N MET A 347 -5.06 9.00 8.30
CA MET A 347 -5.56 8.76 6.94
C MET A 347 -6.65 7.67 6.88
N ARG A 348 -7.05 7.08 8.00
CA ARG A 348 -8.09 6.04 8.04
C ARG A 348 -9.51 6.56 7.78
N GLY A 349 -9.76 7.83 8.03
CA GLY A 349 -11.06 8.48 7.81
C GLY A 349 -11.21 9.02 6.39
N ASP A 350 -12.23 9.85 6.22
CA ASP A 350 -12.35 10.68 5.03
C ASP A 350 -11.20 11.68 5.02
N THR A 351 -10.52 11.78 3.89
CA THR A 351 -9.41 12.74 3.70
C THR A 351 -9.77 13.74 2.61
N VAL A 352 -9.31 14.96 2.78
CA VAL A 352 -9.39 15.98 1.74
C VAL A 352 -8.22 15.77 0.77
N ASN A 353 -8.52 15.39 -0.46
CA ASN A 353 -7.51 15.20 -1.50
C ASN A 353 -7.58 16.37 -2.48
N THR A 354 -6.49 17.11 -2.62
CA THR A 354 -6.44 18.29 -3.48
C THR A 354 -5.04 18.46 -4.11
N THR A 355 -4.94 19.38 -5.04
CA THR A 355 -3.65 19.79 -5.64
C THR A 355 -3.45 21.28 -5.33
N VAL A 356 -2.20 21.73 -5.21
CA VAL A 356 -1.92 23.17 -5.12
C VAL A 356 -2.61 23.93 -6.26
N PRO A 357 -3.21 25.12 -6.01
CA PRO A 357 -3.85 25.89 -7.06
C PRO A 357 -2.92 26.21 -8.22
N ILE A 358 -3.28 25.77 -9.43
CA ILE A 358 -2.49 25.93 -10.65
C ILE A 358 -2.86 27.23 -11.36
N GLY A 359 -1.86 28.05 -11.70
CA GLY A 359 -2.00 29.30 -12.43
C GLY A 359 -1.76 29.16 -13.95
N GLY A 360 -1.08 28.10 -14.36
CA GLY A 360 -0.80 27.87 -15.78
C GLY A 360 0.50 27.11 -16.04
N PHE A 361 0.95 27.15 -17.27
CA PHE A 361 2.21 26.55 -17.74
C PHE A 361 3.03 27.59 -18.47
N GLU A 362 4.35 27.48 -18.39
CA GLU A 362 5.30 28.37 -19.03
C GLU A 362 6.49 27.57 -19.56
N ASP A 363 7.01 27.95 -20.74
CA ASP A 363 8.25 27.43 -21.28
C ASP A 363 9.43 28.27 -20.78
N THR A 364 10.37 27.66 -20.09
CA THR A 364 11.55 28.26 -19.50
C THR A 364 12.81 27.51 -19.92
N ASP A 365 13.98 27.95 -19.46
CA ASP A 365 15.24 27.21 -19.65
C ASP A 365 15.22 25.82 -19.01
N SER A 366 14.34 25.61 -18.00
CA SER A 366 14.06 24.31 -17.39
C SER A 366 13.03 23.47 -18.19
N GLY A 367 12.66 23.90 -19.40
CA GLY A 367 11.60 23.33 -20.21
C GLY A 367 10.22 23.81 -19.80
N ASN A 368 9.17 23.03 -20.13
CA ASN A 368 7.81 23.36 -19.74
C ASN A 368 7.66 23.16 -18.23
N VAL A 369 7.22 24.21 -17.52
CA VAL A 369 7.03 24.24 -16.07
C VAL A 369 5.60 24.57 -15.70
N LEU A 370 5.18 24.18 -14.50
CA LEU A 370 3.88 24.47 -13.94
C LEU A 370 4.00 25.65 -12.95
N LEU A 371 3.19 26.68 -13.17
CA LEU A 371 3.11 27.83 -12.27
C LEU A 371 1.96 27.66 -11.29
N TRP A 372 2.20 27.96 -10.02
CA TRP A 372 1.13 28.11 -9.04
C TRP A 372 0.41 29.45 -9.24
N ASP A 373 -0.90 29.45 -9.04
CA ASP A 373 -1.67 30.69 -8.91
C ASP A 373 -1.26 31.34 -7.58
N ARG A 374 -0.53 32.44 -7.63
CA ARG A 374 0.11 33.06 -6.47
C ARG A 374 -0.88 33.41 -5.36
N ASP A 375 -1.98 34.07 -5.71
CA ASP A 375 -2.94 34.57 -4.72
C ASP A 375 -3.73 33.41 -4.10
N ARG A 376 -4.13 32.44 -4.94
CA ARG A 376 -4.86 31.24 -4.49
C ARG A 376 -3.95 30.31 -3.70
N ALA A 377 -2.71 30.10 -4.13
CA ALA A 377 -1.74 29.26 -3.43
C ALA A 377 -1.34 29.86 -2.08
N SER A 378 -1.14 31.19 -1.99
CA SER A 378 -0.89 31.85 -0.71
C SER A 378 -2.04 31.62 0.26
N ARG A 379 -3.29 31.92 -0.12
CA ARG A 379 -4.47 31.68 0.73
C ARG A 379 -4.63 30.19 1.11
N PHE A 380 -4.26 29.30 0.20
CA PHE A 380 -4.32 27.87 0.41
C PHE A 380 -3.35 27.41 1.50
N PHE A 381 -2.09 27.78 1.39
CA PHE A 381 -1.07 27.42 2.38
C PHE A 381 -1.21 28.19 3.67
N ASP A 382 -1.68 29.44 3.64
CA ASP A 382 -2.01 30.22 4.83
C ASP A 382 -3.11 29.52 5.68
N ALA A 383 -4.11 28.91 5.03
CA ALA A 383 -5.12 28.14 5.75
C ALA A 383 -4.49 26.93 6.46
N LEU A 384 -3.62 26.17 5.79
CA LEU A 384 -2.92 25.03 6.40
C LEU A 384 -1.96 25.47 7.51
N ALA A 385 -1.20 26.54 7.30
CA ALA A 385 -0.26 27.07 8.29
C ALA A 385 -0.95 27.57 9.58
N ASN A 386 -2.23 27.89 9.50
CA ASN A 386 -3.07 28.27 10.64
C ASN A 386 -3.99 27.15 11.12
N ASP A 387 -3.78 25.92 10.66
CA ASP A 387 -4.60 24.74 11.01
C ASP A 387 -6.10 24.96 10.73
N GLN A 388 -6.40 25.64 9.62
CA GLN A 388 -7.74 25.97 9.18
C GLN A 388 -8.15 25.10 7.97
N PRO A 389 -9.42 24.75 7.83
CA PRO A 389 -9.93 24.07 6.65
C PRO A 389 -9.66 24.89 5.38
N ILE A 390 -9.20 24.21 4.31
CA ILE A 390 -9.04 24.87 3.01
C ILE A 390 -10.39 25.34 2.51
N PRO A 391 -10.54 26.63 2.13
CA PRO A 391 -11.74 27.13 1.48
C PRO A 391 -12.15 26.34 0.25
N ASP A 392 -13.45 26.11 0.04
CA ASP A 392 -13.95 25.26 -1.04
C ASP A 392 -13.56 25.77 -2.44
N ASP A 393 -13.44 27.09 -2.62
CA ASP A 393 -13.01 27.75 -3.87
C ASP A 393 -11.54 27.46 -4.22
N LEU A 394 -10.74 26.99 -3.26
CA LEU A 394 -9.32 26.65 -3.44
C LEU A 394 -9.07 25.15 -3.61
N ARG A 395 -10.07 24.31 -3.35
CA ARG A 395 -9.95 22.86 -3.55
C ARG A 395 -10.07 22.55 -5.03
N THR A 396 -9.07 21.89 -5.57
CA THR A 396 -9.09 21.32 -6.91
C THR A 396 -9.34 19.83 -6.77
N GLY A 397 -10.59 19.42 -6.97
CA GLY A 397 -11.04 18.02 -6.87
C GLY A 397 -11.11 17.32 -8.20
#